data_9c741a1c97e13b135f6e8b27b83d61ca
#
_entry.id   9c741a1c97e13b135f6e8b27b83d61ca
#
_cell.length_a   1.000
_cell.length_b   1.000
_cell.length_c   1.000
_cell.angle_alpha   90.00
_cell.angle_beta   90.00
_cell.angle_gamma   90.00
#
_symmetry.space_group_name_H-M   'P 1'
#
loop_
_entity.id
_entity.type
_entity.pdbx_description
1 polymer ?
#
loop_
_entity_poly.entity_id
_entity_poly.type
_entity_poly.pdbx_seq_one_letter_code
_entity_poly.pdbx_strand_id
1 'polypeptide(L)'
;YTEKIDTRSGFGAGLTELGRTNPNVVALCADLVGSLKMQDFINENPERFFQIGIAEANMMGIAAGLTIGGKIPFTGTFANFSTSRVYDQIRQSIAYSGKNVKICASHAGLTLGEDGATHQVLEDIGMMKMLPGMTVINPCDFNQTKAATIAIAEHQGPVYLRFGRPKVPIFIKEDTPFEIGKALLLKEGTDVSIFATGHLVWESIKASKELAIMGINA
;
A
#
# COMPACT_ATOMS: atom_id res chain seq x y z
N TYR A 1 6.46 -18.91 -12.65
CA TYR A 1 6.50 -18.20 -11.36
C TYR A 1 6.07 -19.17 -10.26
N THR A 2 7.03 -19.71 -9.51
CA THR A 2 6.81 -20.73 -8.48
C THR A 2 6.76 -20.16 -7.07
N GLU A 3 7.49 -19.07 -6.84
CA GLU A 3 7.51 -18.38 -5.55
C GLU A 3 6.30 -17.47 -5.39
N LYS A 4 5.64 -17.57 -4.23
CA LYS A 4 4.47 -16.74 -3.88
C LYS A 4 4.69 -16.11 -2.51
N ILE A 5 4.67 -14.78 -2.46
CA ILE A 5 4.77 -14.00 -1.22
C ILE A 5 3.61 -13.00 -1.17
N ASP A 6 3.14 -12.68 0.02
CA ASP A 6 2.12 -11.65 0.18
C ASP A 6 2.71 -10.23 0.06
N THR A 7 1.89 -9.30 -0.42
CA THR A 7 2.31 -7.90 -0.63
C THR A 7 2.61 -7.17 0.69
N ARG A 8 2.05 -7.63 1.83
CA ARG A 8 2.40 -7.08 3.16
C ARG A 8 3.87 -7.29 3.50
N SER A 9 4.43 -8.43 3.11
CA SER A 9 5.86 -8.71 3.30
C SER A 9 6.73 -7.76 2.48
N GLY A 10 6.28 -7.37 1.27
CA GLY A 10 6.93 -6.32 0.49
C GLY A 10 6.90 -4.95 1.19
N PHE A 11 5.76 -4.59 1.78
CA PHE A 11 5.65 -3.38 2.60
C PHE A 11 6.62 -3.43 3.80
N GLY A 12 6.61 -4.51 4.59
CA GLY A 12 7.50 -4.66 5.75
C GLY A 12 8.98 -4.56 5.36
N ALA A 13 9.39 -5.21 4.27
CA ALA A 13 10.76 -5.14 3.76
C ALA A 13 11.16 -3.71 3.34
N GLY A 14 10.28 -3.02 2.61
CA GLY A 14 10.50 -1.62 2.21
C GLY A 14 10.58 -0.67 3.41
N LEU A 15 9.68 -0.83 4.38
CA LEU A 15 9.67 -0.01 5.60
C LEU A 15 10.94 -0.22 6.44
N THR A 16 11.41 -1.46 6.57
CA THR A 16 12.65 -1.79 7.28
C THR A 16 13.87 -1.15 6.60
N GLU A 17 13.93 -1.22 5.26
CA GLU A 17 14.99 -0.57 4.48
C GLU A 17 14.97 0.96 4.67
N LEU A 18 13.79 1.58 4.64
CA LEU A 18 13.62 3.00 4.95
C LEU A 18 14.05 3.35 6.37
N GLY A 19 13.81 2.47 7.33
CA GLY A 19 14.29 2.63 8.69
C GLY A 19 15.80 2.79 8.80
N ARG A 20 16.55 2.10 7.94
CA ARG A 20 18.02 2.17 7.88
C ARG A 20 18.54 3.40 7.13
N THR A 21 17.81 3.85 6.12
CA THR A 21 18.29 4.86 5.15
C THR A 21 17.74 6.25 5.37
N ASN A 22 16.60 6.40 6.05
CA ASN A 22 15.94 7.69 6.25
C ASN A 22 15.51 7.90 7.72
N PRO A 23 16.23 8.74 8.51
CA PRO A 23 15.95 8.96 9.93
C PRO A 23 14.63 9.74 10.17
N ASN A 24 14.03 10.31 9.16
CA ASN A 24 12.75 11.01 9.27
C ASN A 24 11.54 10.07 9.14
N VAL A 25 11.74 8.84 8.64
CA VAL A 25 10.67 7.84 8.59
C VAL A 25 10.35 7.36 9.99
N VAL A 26 9.08 7.46 10.35
CA VAL A 26 8.50 6.94 11.58
C VAL A 26 7.28 6.06 11.25
N ALA A 27 7.02 5.07 12.07
CA ALA A 27 5.93 4.13 11.84
C ALA A 27 4.91 4.17 12.99
N LEU A 28 3.63 4.14 12.66
CA LEU A 28 2.53 4.08 13.61
C LEU A 28 1.65 2.87 13.32
N CYS A 29 1.17 2.18 14.33
CA CYS A 29 0.31 1.02 14.15
C CYS A 29 -0.88 1.04 15.11
N ALA A 30 -2.04 0.60 14.61
CA ALA A 30 -3.26 0.39 15.41
C ALA A 30 -3.40 -1.10 15.76
N ASP A 31 -2.49 -1.60 16.61
CA ASP A 31 -2.47 -2.95 17.19
C ASP A 31 -2.44 -4.13 16.18
N LEU A 32 -1.84 -3.92 15.01
CA LEU A 32 -1.77 -4.91 13.93
C LEU A 32 -0.36 -5.14 13.39
N VAL A 33 0.67 -4.97 14.23
CA VAL A 33 2.11 -5.06 13.88
C VAL A 33 2.44 -6.32 13.07
N GLY A 34 2.05 -7.49 13.57
CA GLY A 34 2.32 -8.77 12.92
C GLY A 34 1.60 -8.92 11.58
N SER A 35 0.37 -8.41 11.48
CA SER A 35 -0.43 -8.42 10.24
C SER A 35 0.17 -7.55 9.15
N LEU A 36 0.82 -6.45 9.51
CA LEU A 36 1.47 -5.52 8.58
C LEU A 36 2.96 -5.80 8.37
N LYS A 37 3.53 -6.82 9.00
CA LYS A 37 4.96 -7.16 8.87
C LYS A 37 5.91 -6.02 9.29
N MET A 38 5.55 -5.27 10.34
CA MET A 38 6.33 -4.12 10.81
C MET A 38 7.39 -4.49 11.85
N GLN A 39 7.48 -5.76 12.28
CA GLN A 39 8.32 -6.18 13.40
C GLN A 39 9.80 -5.90 13.19
N ASP A 40 10.33 -6.09 11.97
CA ASP A 40 11.75 -5.86 11.70
C ASP A 40 12.10 -4.37 11.79
N PHE A 41 11.23 -3.48 11.29
CA PHE A 41 11.39 -2.05 11.50
C PHE A 41 11.44 -1.68 12.99
N ILE A 42 10.56 -2.25 13.80
CA ILE A 42 10.48 -2.00 15.25
C ILE A 42 11.74 -2.49 15.96
N ASN A 43 12.22 -3.67 15.61
CA ASN A 43 13.43 -4.24 16.21
C ASN A 43 14.67 -3.38 15.96
N GLU A 44 14.77 -2.76 14.79
CA GLU A 44 15.91 -1.93 14.40
C GLU A 44 15.74 -0.44 14.80
N ASN A 45 14.50 0.04 14.96
CA ASN A 45 14.20 1.45 15.19
C ASN A 45 13.09 1.64 16.24
N PRO A 46 13.24 1.10 17.46
CA PRO A 46 12.16 1.12 18.47
C PRO A 46 11.72 2.54 18.85
N GLU A 47 12.62 3.52 18.82
CA GLU A 47 12.34 4.93 19.14
C GLU A 47 11.56 5.68 18.06
N ARG A 48 11.41 5.07 16.88
CA ARG A 48 10.67 5.63 15.74
C ARG A 48 9.37 4.89 15.45
N PHE A 49 8.97 4.02 16.36
CA PHE A 49 7.70 3.29 16.27
C PHE A 49 6.74 3.73 17.38
N PHE A 50 5.47 3.93 17.00
CA PHE A 50 4.40 4.32 17.91
C PHE A 50 3.23 3.34 17.82
N GLN A 51 3.02 2.57 18.88
CA GLN A 51 1.81 1.77 19.02
C GLN A 51 0.68 2.65 19.55
N ILE A 52 -0.36 2.84 18.76
CA ILE A 52 -1.48 3.73 19.12
C ILE A 52 -2.64 2.95 19.74
N GLY A 53 -2.64 1.61 19.64
CA GLY A 53 -3.78 0.78 20.01
C GLY A 53 -4.89 0.84 18.96
N ILE A 54 -6.06 0.32 19.30
CA ILE A 54 -7.23 0.30 18.40
C ILE A 54 -7.88 1.69 18.42
N ALA A 55 -7.18 2.68 17.88
CA ALA A 55 -7.55 4.09 17.87
C ALA A 55 -7.12 4.79 16.57
N GLU A 56 -7.62 4.30 15.45
CA GLU A 56 -7.18 4.70 14.11
C GLU A 56 -7.42 6.19 13.84
N ALA A 57 -8.50 6.76 14.34
CA ALA A 57 -8.76 8.21 14.23
C ALA A 57 -7.65 9.04 14.92
N ASN A 58 -7.23 8.62 16.12
CA ASN A 58 -6.12 9.23 16.84
C ASN A 58 -4.80 9.03 16.08
N MET A 59 -4.57 7.84 15.51
CA MET A 59 -3.39 7.54 14.69
C MET A 59 -3.26 8.52 13.52
N MET A 60 -4.35 8.82 12.82
CA MET A 60 -4.32 9.78 11.69
C MET A 60 -4.00 11.21 12.16
N GLY A 61 -4.54 11.62 13.32
CA GLY A 61 -4.23 12.91 13.92
C GLY A 61 -2.77 13.03 14.35
N ILE A 62 -2.24 12.03 15.03
CA ILE A 62 -0.82 11.96 15.44
C ILE A 62 0.09 11.98 14.20
N ALA A 63 -0.21 11.18 13.19
CA ALA A 63 0.55 11.17 11.94
C ALA A 63 0.59 12.55 11.27
N ALA A 64 -0.55 13.23 11.17
CA ALA A 64 -0.60 14.58 10.64
C ALA A 64 0.27 15.56 11.46
N GLY A 65 0.22 15.47 12.79
CA GLY A 65 1.04 16.27 13.70
C GLY A 65 2.54 16.03 13.54
N LEU A 66 2.99 14.79 13.39
CA LEU A 66 4.40 14.42 13.20
C LEU A 66 5.01 15.04 11.94
N THR A 67 4.20 15.27 10.89
CA THR A 67 4.68 15.94 9.67
C THR A 67 5.10 17.40 9.93
N ILE A 68 4.52 18.07 10.92
CA ILE A 68 4.89 19.45 11.30
C ILE A 68 6.33 19.50 11.83
N GLY A 69 6.76 18.42 12.51
CA GLY A 69 8.14 18.24 12.96
C GLY A 69 9.09 17.65 11.89
N GLY A 70 8.69 17.65 10.60
CA GLY A 70 9.51 17.15 9.51
C GLY A 70 9.60 15.63 9.40
N LYS A 71 8.76 14.87 10.13
CA LYS A 71 8.74 13.41 10.03
C LYS A 71 7.90 12.96 8.84
N ILE A 72 8.19 11.75 8.37
CA ILE A 72 7.47 11.05 7.30
C ILE A 72 6.77 9.84 7.94
N PRO A 73 5.53 10.01 8.44
CA PRO A 73 4.82 8.95 9.12
C PRO A 73 4.20 7.95 8.16
N PHE A 74 4.48 6.66 8.40
CA PHE A 74 3.85 5.50 7.79
C PHE A 74 2.85 4.92 8.79
N THR A 75 1.55 5.07 8.53
CA THR A 75 0.50 4.50 9.40
C THR A 75 0.15 3.10 8.93
N GLY A 76 -0.14 2.19 9.85
CA GLY A 76 -0.44 0.79 9.55
C GLY A 76 -1.67 0.28 10.27
N THR A 77 -2.69 -0.13 9.50
CA THR A 77 -3.85 -0.91 9.95
C THR A 77 -4.52 -1.60 8.75
N PHE A 78 -5.68 -2.27 8.95
CA PHE A 78 -6.43 -2.83 7.82
C PHE A 78 -7.07 -1.73 6.98
N ALA A 79 -7.26 -2.00 5.69
CA ALA A 79 -7.76 -1.02 4.73
C ALA A 79 -9.14 -0.46 5.11
N ASN A 80 -10.04 -1.29 5.61
CA ASN A 80 -11.33 -0.84 6.13
C ASN A 80 -11.16 0.15 7.29
N PHE A 81 -10.23 -0.11 8.20
CA PHE A 81 -10.02 0.70 9.39
C PHE A 81 -9.23 1.98 9.11
N SER A 82 -8.36 1.95 8.10
CA SER A 82 -7.60 3.14 7.64
C SER A 82 -8.35 4.01 6.64
N THR A 83 -9.58 3.67 6.26
CA THR A 83 -10.37 4.46 5.32
C THR A 83 -11.75 4.80 5.87
N SER A 84 -12.65 3.83 6.00
CA SER A 84 -14.07 4.07 6.27
C SER A 84 -14.31 4.78 7.60
N ARG A 85 -13.77 4.24 8.71
CA ARG A 85 -14.03 4.79 10.06
C ARG A 85 -13.27 6.08 10.37
N VAL A 86 -12.28 6.46 9.57
CA VAL A 86 -11.39 7.60 9.80
C VAL A 86 -11.34 8.58 8.63
N TYR A 87 -12.32 8.48 7.73
CA TYR A 87 -12.33 9.27 6.49
C TYR A 87 -12.29 10.77 6.76
N ASP A 88 -13.03 11.26 7.75
CA ASP A 88 -13.02 12.69 8.09
C ASP A 88 -11.66 13.15 8.61
N GLN A 89 -10.98 12.36 9.46
CA GLN A 89 -9.64 12.69 9.93
C GLN A 89 -8.65 12.76 8.77
N ILE A 90 -8.72 11.82 7.82
CA ILE A 90 -7.87 11.85 6.63
C ILE A 90 -8.19 13.08 5.78
N ARG A 91 -9.47 13.36 5.56
CA ARG A 91 -9.91 14.49 4.77
C ARG A 91 -9.44 15.82 5.36
N GLN A 92 -9.68 16.06 6.64
CA GLN A 92 -9.40 17.35 7.29
C GLN A 92 -7.92 17.49 7.67
N SER A 93 -7.39 16.50 8.40
CA SER A 93 -6.06 16.62 9.01
C SER A 93 -4.92 16.30 8.05
N ILE A 94 -5.18 15.50 7.00
CA ILE A 94 -4.13 15.03 6.09
C ILE A 94 -4.30 15.65 4.70
N ALA A 95 -5.38 15.33 3.98
CA ALA A 95 -5.53 15.76 2.58
C ALA A 95 -5.73 17.27 2.44
N TYR A 96 -6.74 17.85 3.12
CA TYR A 96 -6.99 19.28 3.08
C TYR A 96 -5.80 20.11 3.57
N SER A 97 -5.11 19.60 4.59
CA SER A 97 -3.94 20.28 5.18
C SER A 97 -2.63 19.97 4.43
N GLY A 98 -2.65 19.21 3.35
CA GLY A 98 -1.48 18.88 2.51
C GLY A 98 -0.37 18.14 3.27
N LYS A 99 -0.71 17.28 4.25
CA LYS A 99 0.28 16.62 5.12
C LYS A 99 0.92 15.41 4.46
N ASN A 100 2.22 15.26 4.65
CA ASN A 100 3.04 14.21 4.06
C ASN A 100 2.91 12.88 4.82
N VAL A 101 1.70 12.32 4.90
CA VAL A 101 1.38 11.07 5.59
C VAL A 101 1.27 9.92 4.59
N LYS A 102 1.88 8.77 4.92
CA LYS A 102 1.79 7.51 4.15
C LYS A 102 0.81 6.58 4.84
N ILE A 103 -0.40 6.50 4.32
CA ILE A 103 -1.47 5.64 4.84
C ILE A 103 -1.29 4.25 4.24
N CYS A 104 -0.77 3.30 5.02
CA CYS A 104 -0.44 1.96 4.56
C CYS A 104 -1.51 0.97 5.02
N ALA A 105 -2.28 0.49 4.06
CA ALA A 105 -3.55 -0.18 4.26
C ALA A 105 -3.49 -1.64 3.83
N SER A 106 -3.46 -2.53 4.81
CA SER A 106 -3.39 -3.98 4.62
C SER A 106 -4.76 -4.63 4.51
N HIS A 107 -4.79 -5.88 4.09
CA HIS A 107 -6.02 -6.72 4.04
C HIS A 107 -7.14 -6.09 3.20
N ALA A 108 -6.77 -5.40 2.12
CA ALA A 108 -7.71 -4.69 1.29
C ALA A 108 -8.56 -5.63 0.40
N GLY A 109 -9.81 -5.22 0.14
CA GLY A 109 -10.73 -5.91 -0.74
C GLY A 109 -11.40 -7.14 -0.14
N LEU A 110 -11.91 -8.00 -1.01
CA LEU A 110 -12.63 -9.23 -0.63
C LEU A 110 -11.71 -10.34 -0.12
N THR A 111 -10.46 -10.35 -0.55
CA THR A 111 -9.49 -11.41 -0.28
C THR A 111 -8.86 -11.37 1.12
N LEU A 112 -9.39 -10.54 2.00
CA LEU A 112 -9.04 -10.52 3.42
C LEU A 112 -9.25 -11.90 4.07
N GLY A 113 -10.32 -12.59 3.74
CA GLY A 113 -10.58 -13.98 4.16
C GLY A 113 -11.59 -14.10 5.29
N GLU A 114 -11.23 -14.91 6.29
CA GLU A 114 -12.13 -15.41 7.35
C GLU A 114 -12.68 -14.35 8.29
N ASP A 115 -12.08 -13.19 8.42
CA ASP A 115 -12.60 -12.08 9.25
C ASP A 115 -13.92 -11.50 8.70
N GLY A 116 -14.21 -11.76 7.44
CA GLY A 116 -15.51 -11.52 6.81
C GLY A 116 -15.86 -10.06 6.56
N ALA A 117 -17.14 -9.81 6.32
CA ALA A 117 -17.69 -8.55 5.81
C ALA A 117 -17.40 -7.32 6.69
N THR A 118 -17.22 -7.48 8.00
CA THR A 118 -16.89 -6.36 8.91
C THR A 118 -15.49 -5.83 8.74
N HIS A 119 -14.62 -6.57 8.09
CA HIS A 119 -13.20 -6.24 7.85
C HIS A 119 -12.89 -6.02 6.38
N GLN A 120 -13.68 -6.56 5.47
CA GLN A 120 -13.56 -6.34 4.03
C GLN A 120 -13.93 -4.90 3.66
N VAL A 121 -13.31 -4.38 2.61
CA VAL A 121 -13.59 -3.05 2.07
C VAL A 121 -13.54 -3.09 0.55
N LEU A 122 -14.55 -2.49 -0.09
CA LEU A 122 -14.65 -2.37 -1.56
C LEU A 122 -14.48 -0.92 -2.03
N GLU A 123 -14.77 0.02 -1.16
CA GLU A 123 -14.92 1.45 -1.43
C GLU A 123 -13.62 2.24 -1.27
N ASP A 124 -12.60 1.64 -0.67
CA ASP A 124 -11.38 2.32 -0.22
C ASP A 124 -10.67 3.12 -1.33
N ILE A 125 -10.48 2.53 -2.49
CA ILE A 125 -9.86 3.23 -3.63
C ILE A 125 -10.73 4.41 -4.06
N GLY A 126 -12.04 4.22 -4.16
CA GLY A 126 -13.00 5.26 -4.53
C GLY A 126 -12.95 6.43 -3.54
N MET A 127 -13.06 6.13 -2.25
CA MET A 127 -13.01 7.12 -1.16
C MET A 127 -11.70 7.92 -1.19
N MET A 128 -10.56 7.26 -1.30
CA MET A 128 -9.27 7.93 -1.30
C MET A 128 -9.04 8.77 -2.56
N LYS A 129 -9.51 8.33 -3.72
CA LYS A 129 -9.45 9.11 -4.97
C LYS A 129 -10.32 10.37 -4.96
N MET A 130 -11.32 10.45 -4.09
CA MET A 130 -12.15 11.66 -3.93
C MET A 130 -11.42 12.79 -3.19
N LEU A 131 -10.32 12.49 -2.50
CA LEU A 131 -9.57 13.47 -1.72
C LEU A 131 -8.55 14.20 -2.61
N PRO A 132 -8.66 15.54 -2.77
CA PRO A 132 -7.68 16.30 -3.53
C PRO A 132 -6.26 16.13 -3.00
N GLY A 133 -5.30 15.90 -3.91
CA GLY A 133 -3.89 15.71 -3.57
C GLY A 133 -3.52 14.31 -3.06
N MET A 134 -4.49 13.43 -2.84
CA MET A 134 -4.23 12.04 -2.43
C MET A 134 -3.68 11.22 -3.60
N THR A 135 -2.50 10.64 -3.43
CA THR A 135 -1.94 9.65 -4.35
C THR A 135 -2.36 8.25 -3.92
N VAL A 136 -2.98 7.48 -4.81
CA VAL A 136 -3.44 6.11 -4.54
C VAL A 136 -2.57 5.11 -5.28
N ILE A 137 -1.96 4.18 -4.54
CA ILE A 137 -1.05 3.15 -5.07
C ILE A 137 -1.54 1.76 -4.65
N ASN A 138 -1.67 0.85 -5.61
CA ASN A 138 -2.10 -0.53 -5.39
C ASN A 138 -1.15 -1.50 -6.09
N PRO A 139 0.01 -1.83 -5.50
CA PRO A 139 1.03 -2.67 -6.10
C PRO A 139 0.58 -4.13 -6.23
N CYS A 140 1.17 -4.86 -7.17
CA CYS A 140 0.67 -6.15 -7.62
C CYS A 140 1.37 -7.37 -6.99
N ASP A 141 2.63 -7.24 -6.58
CA ASP A 141 3.39 -8.33 -5.96
C ASP A 141 4.37 -7.82 -4.88
N PHE A 142 5.17 -8.72 -4.32
CA PHE A 142 6.15 -8.41 -3.28
C PHE A 142 7.14 -7.33 -3.73
N ASN A 143 7.78 -7.50 -4.88
CA ASN A 143 8.84 -6.60 -5.36
C ASN A 143 8.27 -5.21 -5.67
N GLN A 144 7.13 -5.13 -6.33
CA GLN A 144 6.50 -3.84 -6.63
C GLN A 144 6.04 -3.15 -5.33
N THR A 145 5.57 -3.90 -4.32
CA THR A 145 5.16 -3.30 -3.05
C THR A 145 6.37 -2.76 -2.27
N LYS A 146 7.50 -3.49 -2.25
CA LYS A 146 8.74 -3.01 -1.66
C LYS A 146 9.20 -1.72 -2.34
N ALA A 147 9.28 -1.71 -3.67
CA ALA A 147 9.68 -0.54 -4.45
C ALA A 147 8.74 0.65 -4.26
N ALA A 148 7.42 0.42 -4.26
CA ALA A 148 6.41 1.45 -3.99
C ALA A 148 6.57 2.04 -2.58
N THR A 149 6.81 1.20 -1.55
CA THR A 149 7.02 1.65 -0.18
C THR A 149 8.22 2.57 -0.05
N ILE A 150 9.31 2.27 -0.75
CA ILE A 150 10.51 3.12 -0.78
C ILE A 150 10.22 4.42 -1.54
N ALA A 151 9.60 4.33 -2.71
CA ALA A 151 9.33 5.49 -3.56
C ALA A 151 8.40 6.53 -2.90
N ILE A 152 7.41 6.10 -2.13
CA ILE A 152 6.50 7.04 -1.46
C ILE A 152 7.17 7.85 -0.35
N ALA A 153 8.28 7.41 0.20
CA ALA A 153 9.03 8.21 1.18
C ALA A 153 9.58 9.51 0.58
N GLU A 154 9.96 9.47 -0.70
CA GLU A 154 10.46 10.63 -1.44
C GLU A 154 9.33 11.51 -2.03
N HIS A 155 8.14 10.95 -2.17
CA HIS A 155 6.97 11.67 -2.67
C HIS A 155 6.42 12.64 -1.63
N GLN A 156 6.25 13.90 -1.98
CA GLN A 156 5.65 14.91 -1.09
C GLN A 156 4.13 14.90 -1.22
N GLY A 157 3.44 14.83 -0.09
CA GLY A 157 1.99 14.79 -0.01
C GLY A 157 1.43 13.48 0.53
N PRO A 158 0.10 13.41 0.70
CA PRO A 158 -0.57 12.24 1.24
C PRO A 158 -0.59 11.09 0.23
N VAL A 159 -0.30 9.90 0.71
CA VAL A 159 -0.34 8.67 -0.10
C VAL A 159 -1.18 7.62 0.61
N TYR A 160 -2.05 6.95 -0.13
CA TYR A 160 -2.73 5.74 0.25
C TYR A 160 -2.08 4.55 -0.48
N LEU A 161 -1.31 3.76 0.25
CA LEU A 161 -0.67 2.54 -0.23
C LEU A 161 -1.51 1.34 0.19
N ARG A 162 -2.13 0.68 -0.78
CA ARG A 162 -3.08 -0.42 -0.59
C ARG A 162 -2.44 -1.75 -0.89
N PHE A 163 -2.56 -2.73 -0.01
CA PHE A 163 -2.06 -4.08 -0.27
C PHE A 163 -2.90 -5.16 0.40
N GLY A 164 -2.81 -6.39 -0.11
CA GLY A 164 -3.67 -7.50 0.28
C GLY A 164 -2.99 -8.52 1.21
N ARG A 165 -3.79 -9.48 1.71
CA ARG A 165 -3.37 -10.59 2.56
C ARG A 165 -2.87 -11.81 1.76
N PRO A 166 -3.48 -12.21 0.63
CA PRO A 166 -3.10 -13.43 -0.08
C PRO A 166 -1.68 -13.39 -0.61
N LYS A 167 -1.07 -14.57 -0.68
CA LYS A 167 0.18 -14.77 -1.40
C LYS A 167 -0.08 -14.76 -2.90
N VAL A 168 0.68 -13.96 -3.61
CA VAL A 168 0.66 -13.87 -5.08
C VAL A 168 2.02 -14.24 -5.65
N PRO A 169 2.09 -14.74 -6.90
CA PRO A 169 3.38 -14.98 -7.54
C PRO A 169 4.21 -13.70 -7.61
N ILE A 170 5.53 -13.84 -7.49
CA ILE A 170 6.47 -12.76 -7.79
C ILE A 170 6.74 -12.80 -9.28
N PHE A 171 6.38 -11.75 -10.01
CA PHE A 171 6.54 -11.65 -11.46
C PHE A 171 7.17 -10.32 -11.90
N ILE A 172 7.20 -9.31 -11.05
CA ILE A 172 7.99 -8.10 -11.24
C ILE A 172 9.42 -8.36 -10.76
N LYS A 173 10.42 -7.97 -11.54
CA LYS A 173 11.81 -8.12 -11.14
C LYS A 173 12.15 -7.13 -10.01
N GLU A 174 13.08 -7.50 -9.13
CA GLU A 174 13.47 -6.66 -8.00
C GLU A 174 14.06 -5.30 -8.43
N ASP A 175 14.76 -5.28 -9.55
CA ASP A 175 15.39 -4.09 -10.12
C ASP A 175 14.47 -3.25 -11.03
N THR A 176 13.18 -3.63 -11.16
CA THR A 176 12.22 -2.87 -11.97
C THR A 176 11.95 -1.50 -11.35
N PRO A 177 12.21 -0.40 -12.05
CA PRO A 177 11.92 0.94 -11.53
C PRO A 177 10.44 1.12 -11.20
N PHE A 178 10.16 1.77 -10.07
CA PHE A 178 8.81 2.16 -9.70
C PHE A 178 8.69 3.68 -9.77
N GLU A 179 7.84 4.18 -10.68
CA GLU A 179 7.59 5.59 -10.86
C GLU A 179 6.11 5.92 -10.56
N ILE A 180 5.88 6.80 -9.59
CA ILE A 180 4.53 7.26 -9.25
C ILE A 180 3.93 8.01 -10.44
N GLY A 181 2.69 7.64 -10.80
CA GLY A 181 1.98 8.25 -11.93
C GLY A 181 2.26 7.60 -13.29
N LYS A 182 3.12 6.58 -13.36
CA LYS A 182 3.38 5.82 -14.60
C LYS A 182 2.87 4.38 -14.49
N ALA A 183 2.26 3.91 -15.58
CA ALA A 183 1.94 2.50 -15.74
C ALA A 183 3.17 1.72 -16.24
N LEU A 184 3.31 0.49 -15.76
CA LEU A 184 4.31 -0.45 -16.26
C LEU A 184 3.69 -1.33 -17.35
N LEU A 185 4.26 -1.30 -18.56
CA LEU A 185 3.87 -2.19 -19.65
C LEU A 185 4.50 -3.58 -19.41
N LEU A 186 3.66 -4.58 -19.17
CA LEU A 186 4.10 -5.95 -18.91
C LEU A 186 4.14 -6.81 -20.16
N LYS A 187 3.30 -6.50 -21.14
CA LYS A 187 3.20 -7.21 -22.42
C LYS A 187 2.67 -6.27 -23.49
N GLU A 188 3.26 -6.30 -24.66
CA GLU A 188 2.73 -5.61 -25.84
C GLU A 188 1.62 -6.43 -26.51
N GLY A 189 0.62 -5.74 -27.08
CA GLY A 189 -0.50 -6.32 -27.82
C GLY A 189 -1.06 -5.33 -28.83
N THR A 190 -1.88 -5.83 -29.76
CA THR A 190 -2.42 -5.04 -30.88
C THR A 190 -3.93 -4.94 -30.91
N ASP A 191 -4.65 -5.83 -30.24
CA ASP A 191 -6.10 -5.97 -30.41
C ASP A 191 -6.87 -5.35 -29.21
N VAL A 192 -6.37 -5.52 -27.99
CA VAL A 192 -7.02 -5.02 -26.78
C VAL A 192 -5.98 -4.65 -25.72
N SER A 193 -6.27 -3.58 -24.93
CA SER A 193 -5.44 -3.19 -23.79
C SER A 193 -6.11 -3.58 -22.47
N ILE A 194 -5.37 -4.23 -21.57
CA ILE A 194 -5.83 -4.61 -20.23
C ILE A 194 -5.11 -3.73 -19.22
N PHE A 195 -5.85 -2.88 -18.49
CA PHE A 195 -5.33 -2.08 -17.37
C PHE A 195 -5.69 -2.77 -16.05
N ALA A 196 -4.70 -3.11 -15.25
CA ALA A 196 -4.89 -3.82 -14.00
C ALA A 196 -4.03 -3.26 -12.87
N THR A 197 -4.49 -3.41 -11.62
CA THR A 197 -3.74 -3.04 -10.41
C THR A 197 -3.87 -4.12 -9.34
N GLY A 198 -2.94 -4.14 -8.39
CA GLY A 198 -2.98 -5.08 -7.27
C GLY A 198 -2.95 -6.54 -7.73
N HIS A 199 -3.60 -7.40 -6.98
CA HIS A 199 -3.61 -8.86 -7.25
C HIS A 199 -4.22 -9.23 -8.60
N LEU A 200 -5.08 -8.38 -9.18
CA LEU A 200 -5.69 -8.63 -10.50
C LEU A 200 -4.70 -8.52 -11.66
N VAL A 201 -3.52 -7.95 -11.46
CA VAL A 201 -2.46 -7.95 -12.49
C VAL A 201 -2.06 -9.37 -12.85
N TRP A 202 -1.90 -10.26 -11.85
CA TRP A 202 -1.60 -11.66 -12.12
C TRP A 202 -2.71 -12.38 -12.90
N GLU A 203 -3.97 -12.13 -12.54
CA GLU A 203 -5.11 -12.68 -13.27
C GLU A 203 -5.18 -12.15 -14.71
N SER A 204 -4.84 -10.87 -14.90
CA SER A 204 -4.76 -10.27 -16.25
C SER A 204 -3.66 -10.88 -17.10
N ILE A 205 -2.51 -11.23 -16.53
CA ILE A 205 -1.45 -11.97 -17.23
C ILE A 205 -1.95 -13.35 -17.69
N LYS A 206 -2.70 -14.05 -16.84
CA LYS A 206 -3.31 -15.34 -17.23
C LYS A 206 -4.34 -15.15 -18.35
N ALA A 207 -5.25 -14.20 -18.20
CA ALA A 207 -6.25 -13.88 -19.20
C ALA A 207 -5.62 -13.51 -20.56
N SER A 208 -4.55 -12.73 -20.57
CA SER A 208 -3.83 -12.39 -21.81
C SER A 208 -3.23 -13.62 -22.51
N LYS A 209 -2.81 -14.65 -21.76
CA LYS A 209 -2.32 -15.91 -22.35
C LYS A 209 -3.47 -16.73 -22.95
N GLU A 210 -4.61 -16.77 -22.28
CA GLU A 210 -5.79 -17.46 -22.78
C GLU A 210 -6.35 -16.77 -24.04
N LEU A 211 -6.39 -15.45 -24.07
CA LEU A 211 -6.78 -14.66 -25.25
C LEU A 211 -5.85 -14.95 -26.44
N ALA A 212 -4.55 -15.09 -26.21
CA ALA A 212 -3.60 -15.42 -27.27
C ALA A 212 -3.88 -16.79 -27.92
N ILE A 213 -4.36 -17.78 -27.15
CA ILE A 213 -4.82 -19.08 -27.69
C ILE A 213 -6.04 -18.91 -28.60
N MET A 214 -6.87 -17.91 -28.34
CA MET A 214 -8.05 -17.56 -29.14
C MET A 214 -7.71 -16.66 -30.35
N GLY A 215 -6.41 -16.34 -30.56
CA GLY A 215 -5.96 -15.47 -31.64
C GLY A 215 -6.09 -13.95 -31.32
N ILE A 216 -6.35 -13.58 -30.08
CA ILE A 216 -6.48 -12.18 -29.64
C ILE A 216 -5.19 -11.77 -28.93
N ASN A 217 -4.52 -10.75 -29.44
CA ASN A 217 -3.25 -10.25 -28.92
C ASN A 217 -3.48 -9.06 -27.96
N ALA A 218 -3.52 -9.36 -26.62
CA ALA A 218 -3.79 -8.41 -25.54
C ALA A 218 -2.50 -8.06 -24.79
#